data_aa12bf5de142650c6b8b1d9782a3d43c
#
_entry.id   aa12bf5de142650c6b8b1d9782a3d43c
#
_cell.length_a   1.000
_cell.length_b   1.000
_cell.length_c   1.000
_cell.angle_alpha   90.00
_cell.angle_beta   90.00
_cell.angle_gamma   90.00
#
_symmetry.space_group_name_H-M   'P 1'
#
loop_
_entity.id
_entity.type
_entity.pdbx_description
1 polymer ?
#
loop_
_entity_poly.entity_id
_entity_poly.type
_entity_poly.pdbx_seq_one_letter_code
_entity_poly.pdbx_strand_id
1 'polypeptide(L)'
;MYVALGMESAPDRAARTHAAASALREVFPGSDVVVGGGVVVLANVVCSDEVVRTIKAAVSGAARAHVSGRTHVIPVVYDGPDLEAVAGTLGVSTEAVVRLHAEREVTVELVGFLPGFGYCGPIDPRLVLPRRSSPRPRVAAGSVGIAGTFTGIYPFDSPGGWNLLGRAPGAALFDPGRNPPILFSPGDRVRFEPVSEAEAMPARKEVVPNEQSTRALVVEAAPACATVQDGGRAGQLARGLPPSGPLDPETHAAANEAVGNTPDAAAIEVPLGALTVRARGELILSVDGAAPIRLADGESFRVEEGPRAVRYLAARGGIDVPMALGARATLLVARLGGAAGRALRRRDVVAVGDPETAATRPSRHSTPAVENEIATIVIDEGPHRSRFPADALDVLLASTFTVSRLGDRVGQRLEGAKIPRDRPDLALPVPMLRGAVQVTTDGTPIVLGPDHPTTGGYPVLAVVRRASLGALARLRPGERLRFVRGA
;
A
#
# COMPACT_ATOMS: atom_id res chain seq x y z
N MET A 1 4.17 12.83 9.56
CA MET A 1 5.42 13.19 10.26
C MET A 1 6.14 11.92 10.68
N TYR A 2 7.45 11.84 10.49
CA TYR A 2 8.30 10.72 10.89
C TYR A 2 8.95 11.02 12.25
N VAL A 3 8.75 10.14 13.22
CA VAL A 3 9.26 10.28 14.58
C VAL A 3 10.27 9.16 14.84
N ALA A 4 11.56 9.45 14.68
CA ALA A 4 12.63 8.55 15.05
C ALA A 4 12.82 8.54 16.57
N LEU A 5 12.80 7.35 17.17
CA LEU A 5 12.92 7.19 18.61
C LEU A 5 14.35 6.92 19.07
N GLY A 6 15.30 6.77 18.12
CA GLY A 6 16.72 6.51 18.42
C GLY A 6 16.98 5.18 19.14
N MET A 7 16.12 4.18 18.96
CA MET A 7 16.12 2.95 19.75
C MET A 7 16.32 1.68 18.89
N GLU A 8 16.81 1.83 17.68
CA GLU A 8 16.90 0.72 16.70
C GLU A 8 17.65 -0.51 17.25
N SER A 9 18.62 -0.30 18.10
CA SER A 9 19.45 -1.37 18.72
C SER A 9 19.04 -1.75 20.14
N ALA A 10 18.00 -1.12 20.72
CA ALA A 10 17.62 -1.37 22.11
C ALA A 10 16.92 -2.74 22.27
N PRO A 11 17.26 -3.52 23.29
CA PRO A 11 16.61 -4.83 23.55
C PRO A 11 15.10 -4.72 23.79
N ASP A 12 14.64 -3.59 24.36
CA ASP A 12 13.24 -3.28 24.64
C ASP A 12 12.59 -2.37 23.57
N ARG A 13 13.20 -2.32 22.36
CA ARG A 13 12.77 -1.49 21.22
C ARG A 13 11.27 -1.59 20.96
N ALA A 14 10.75 -2.81 20.81
CA ALA A 14 9.35 -3.03 20.47
C ALA A 14 8.42 -2.42 21.54
N ALA A 15 8.67 -2.73 22.83
CA ALA A 15 7.86 -2.23 23.94
C ALA A 15 7.86 -0.69 24.00
N ARG A 16 9.02 -0.06 23.83
CA ARG A 16 9.14 1.41 23.83
C ARG A 16 8.48 2.05 22.62
N THR A 17 8.59 1.41 21.44
CA THR A 17 7.92 1.91 20.23
C THR A 17 6.40 1.81 20.37
N HIS A 18 5.89 0.72 20.95
CA HIS A 18 4.47 0.54 21.23
C HIS A 18 3.95 1.55 22.25
N ALA A 19 4.71 1.80 23.32
CA ALA A 19 4.36 2.82 24.32
C ALA A 19 4.28 4.22 23.70
N ALA A 20 5.28 4.60 22.91
CA ALA A 20 5.27 5.87 22.19
C ALA A 20 4.08 5.97 21.22
N ALA A 21 3.79 4.91 20.47
CA ALA A 21 2.66 4.87 19.56
C ALA A 21 1.31 4.98 20.28
N SER A 22 1.17 4.35 21.46
CA SER A 22 -0.04 4.47 22.29
C SER A 22 -0.26 5.90 22.76
N ALA A 23 0.77 6.53 23.34
CA ALA A 23 0.71 7.92 23.79
C ALA A 23 0.39 8.90 22.64
N LEU A 24 0.94 8.64 21.44
CA LEU A 24 0.66 9.46 20.26
C LEU A 24 -0.78 9.28 19.74
N ARG A 25 -1.38 8.09 19.84
CA ARG A 25 -2.80 7.87 19.49
C ARG A 25 -3.75 8.63 20.40
N GLU A 26 -3.42 8.74 21.69
CA GLU A 26 -4.22 9.52 22.65
C GLU A 26 -4.21 11.01 22.33
N VAL A 27 -3.04 11.53 21.93
CA VAL A 27 -2.84 12.96 21.64
C VAL A 27 -3.32 13.35 20.25
N PHE A 28 -3.25 12.42 19.28
CA PHE A 28 -3.66 12.62 17.87
C PHE A 28 -4.71 11.61 17.44
N PRO A 29 -5.93 11.61 18.03
CA PRO A 29 -6.94 10.56 17.78
C PRO A 29 -7.44 10.50 16.33
N GLY A 30 -7.28 11.58 15.54
CA GLY A 30 -7.64 11.63 14.12
C GLY A 30 -6.54 11.22 13.16
N SER A 31 -5.37 10.79 13.66
CA SER A 31 -4.20 10.46 12.85
C SER A 31 -3.95 8.96 12.80
N ASP A 32 -3.47 8.47 11.64
CA ASP A 32 -2.90 7.14 11.58
C ASP A 32 -1.52 7.12 12.24
N VAL A 33 -1.37 6.33 13.29
CA VAL A 33 -0.12 6.13 14.02
C VAL A 33 0.46 4.77 13.64
N VAL A 34 1.43 4.77 12.75
CA VAL A 34 2.03 3.55 12.16
C VAL A 34 3.34 3.22 12.87
N VAL A 35 3.45 1.99 13.35
CA VAL A 35 4.62 1.47 14.08
C VAL A 35 5.61 0.86 13.11
N GLY A 36 6.89 1.16 13.28
CA GLY A 36 8.02 0.51 12.62
C GLY A 36 9.09 0.05 13.61
N GLY A 37 10.23 -0.38 13.11
CA GLY A 37 11.35 -0.81 13.93
C GLY A 37 12.04 0.37 14.62
N GLY A 38 11.59 0.76 15.80
CA GLY A 38 12.14 1.91 16.55
C GLY A 38 11.69 3.28 16.03
N VAL A 39 10.62 3.31 15.24
CA VAL A 39 10.10 4.50 14.58
C VAL A 39 8.58 4.50 14.65
N VAL A 40 8.00 5.70 14.78
CA VAL A 40 6.55 5.90 14.64
C VAL A 40 6.31 6.96 13.55
N VAL A 41 5.36 6.71 12.66
CA VAL A 41 4.90 7.71 11.69
C VAL A 41 3.49 8.15 12.02
N LEU A 42 3.29 9.47 12.07
CA LEU A 42 1.99 10.12 12.15
C LEU A 42 1.59 10.56 10.73
N ALA A 43 0.57 9.94 10.15
CA ALA A 43 -0.01 10.39 8.91
C ALA A 43 -1.07 11.46 9.16
N ASN A 44 -1.27 12.35 8.17
CA ASN A 44 -2.27 13.43 8.22
C ASN A 44 -2.10 14.44 9.36
N VAL A 45 -0.85 14.67 9.80
CA VAL A 45 -0.49 15.71 10.78
C VAL A 45 0.33 16.78 10.08
N VAL A 46 -0.12 18.02 10.17
CA VAL A 46 0.62 19.19 9.69
C VAL A 46 1.74 19.51 10.69
N CYS A 47 2.97 19.64 10.20
CA CYS A 47 4.11 19.95 11.05
C CYS A 47 4.07 21.40 11.51
N SER A 48 4.10 21.61 12.83
CA SER A 48 4.29 22.92 13.47
C SER A 48 5.16 22.74 14.74
N ASP A 49 5.72 23.81 15.24
CA ASP A 49 6.52 23.78 16.48
C ASP A 49 5.71 23.28 17.68
N GLU A 50 4.42 23.59 17.70
CA GLU A 50 3.50 23.11 18.74
C GLU A 50 3.33 21.59 18.64
N VAL A 51 3.08 21.05 17.44
CA VAL A 51 2.96 19.61 17.19
C VAL A 51 4.26 18.91 17.57
N VAL A 52 5.42 19.46 17.22
CA VAL A 52 6.72 18.90 17.60
C VAL A 52 6.91 18.86 19.11
N ARG A 53 6.54 19.92 19.83
CA ARG A 53 6.59 19.95 21.32
C ARG A 53 5.66 18.90 21.92
N THR A 54 4.44 18.80 21.42
CA THR A 54 3.43 17.84 21.87
C THR A 54 3.90 16.39 21.67
N ILE A 55 4.47 16.06 20.49
CA ILE A 55 5.06 14.75 20.21
C ILE A 55 6.20 14.44 21.20
N LYS A 56 7.14 15.38 21.41
CA LYS A 56 8.24 15.19 22.35
C LYS A 56 7.75 14.92 23.77
N ALA A 57 6.76 15.67 24.24
CA ALA A 57 6.17 15.49 25.57
C ALA A 57 5.49 14.10 25.69
N ALA A 58 4.67 13.72 24.73
CA ALA A 58 3.98 12.43 24.71
C ALA A 58 4.96 11.26 24.71
N VAL A 59 5.98 11.29 23.85
CA VAL A 59 6.99 10.22 23.74
C VAL A 59 7.87 10.15 24.99
N SER A 60 8.26 11.30 25.58
CA SER A 60 9.08 11.32 26.81
C SER A 60 8.31 10.86 28.04
N GLY A 61 7.00 11.12 28.09
CA GLY A 61 6.11 10.69 29.18
C GLY A 61 5.58 9.25 29.01
N ALA A 62 5.81 8.63 27.85
CA ALA A 62 5.34 7.27 27.59
C ALA A 62 6.00 6.27 28.55
N ALA A 63 5.22 5.73 29.48
CA ALA A 63 5.66 4.63 30.32
C ALA A 63 5.96 3.39 29.44
N ARG A 64 6.82 2.48 29.93
CA ARG A 64 6.98 1.17 29.30
C ARG A 64 5.63 0.43 29.36
N ALA A 65 4.87 0.49 28.27
CA ALA A 65 3.60 -0.19 28.24
C ALA A 65 3.86 -1.71 28.24
N HIS A 66 3.38 -2.38 29.28
CA HIS A 66 3.13 -3.82 29.18
C HIS A 66 1.94 -4.00 28.24
N VAL A 67 2.21 -4.20 26.96
CA VAL A 67 1.18 -4.57 26.00
C VAL A 67 0.86 -6.03 26.28
N SER A 68 -0.22 -6.31 27.01
CA SER A 68 -0.74 -7.67 27.14
C SER A 68 -1.42 -8.05 25.82
N GLY A 69 -0.64 -8.61 24.91
CA GLY A 69 -1.14 -9.12 23.63
C GLY A 69 -1.77 -10.51 23.80
N ARG A 70 -2.59 -10.90 22.82
CA ARG A 70 -3.14 -12.25 22.70
C ARG A 70 -2.03 -13.22 22.28
N THR A 71 -2.15 -14.49 22.67
CA THR A 71 -1.28 -15.55 22.16
C THR A 71 -1.99 -16.27 21.01
N HIS A 72 -1.31 -16.39 19.89
CA HIS A 72 -1.75 -17.11 18.71
C HIS A 72 -0.89 -18.36 18.54
N VAL A 73 -1.52 -19.52 18.39
CA VAL A 73 -0.87 -20.77 18.02
C VAL A 73 -1.13 -21.00 16.53
N ILE A 74 -0.07 -21.10 15.75
CA ILE A 74 -0.14 -21.22 14.29
C ILE A 74 0.41 -22.58 13.85
N PRO A 75 -0.45 -23.47 13.33
CA PRO A 75 0.01 -24.73 12.73
C PRO A 75 0.86 -24.46 11.48
N VAL A 76 2.01 -25.12 11.37
CA VAL A 76 2.93 -24.98 10.24
C VAL A 76 3.37 -26.35 9.74
N VAL A 77 3.19 -26.57 8.44
CA VAL A 77 3.83 -27.65 7.70
C VAL A 77 5.18 -27.15 7.21
N TYR A 78 6.27 -27.74 7.69
CA TYR A 78 7.64 -27.36 7.35
C TYR A 78 8.11 -28.08 6.09
N ASP A 79 7.61 -27.64 4.95
CA ASP A 79 7.91 -28.13 3.60
C ASP A 79 8.41 -27.03 2.67
N GLY A 80 8.96 -25.96 3.25
CA GLY A 80 9.37 -24.77 2.50
C GLY A 80 10.57 -25.02 1.59
N PRO A 81 10.61 -24.35 0.42
CA PRO A 81 11.65 -24.57 -0.59
C PRO A 81 13.06 -24.15 -0.15
N ASP A 82 13.20 -23.44 0.96
CA ASP A 82 14.50 -23.00 1.47
C ASP A 82 14.93 -23.75 2.74
N LEU A 83 14.11 -24.66 3.27
CA LEU A 83 14.37 -25.32 4.56
C LEU A 83 15.72 -26.07 4.55
N GLU A 84 15.99 -26.84 3.52
CA GLU A 84 17.27 -27.56 3.37
C GLU A 84 18.45 -26.60 3.20
N ALA A 85 18.29 -25.55 2.40
CA ALA A 85 19.35 -24.56 2.19
C ALA A 85 19.67 -23.77 3.47
N VAL A 86 18.65 -23.46 4.28
CA VAL A 86 18.81 -22.83 5.60
C VAL A 86 19.55 -23.77 6.53
N ALA A 87 19.16 -25.05 6.63
CA ALA A 87 19.83 -26.05 7.43
C ALA A 87 21.32 -26.21 7.05
N GLY A 88 21.60 -26.32 5.75
CA GLY A 88 22.97 -26.39 5.23
C GLY A 88 23.80 -25.13 5.54
N THR A 89 23.23 -23.94 5.43
CA THR A 89 23.92 -22.69 5.76
C THR A 89 24.28 -22.60 7.25
N LEU A 90 23.40 -23.12 8.11
CA LEU A 90 23.59 -23.09 9.56
C LEU A 90 24.41 -24.29 10.08
N GLY A 91 24.70 -25.29 9.23
CA GLY A 91 25.42 -26.52 9.63
C GLY A 91 24.62 -27.40 10.59
N VAL A 92 23.29 -27.42 10.48
CA VAL A 92 22.37 -28.21 11.32
C VAL A 92 21.42 -29.02 10.46
N SER A 93 20.66 -29.97 11.08
CA SER A 93 19.61 -30.68 10.34
C SER A 93 18.35 -29.85 10.15
N THR A 94 17.49 -30.26 9.22
CA THR A 94 16.18 -29.61 8.97
C THR A 94 15.28 -29.69 10.22
N GLU A 95 15.30 -30.79 10.96
CA GLU A 95 14.56 -30.95 12.23
C GLU A 95 15.07 -29.96 13.30
N ALA A 96 16.37 -29.65 13.29
CA ALA A 96 16.93 -28.67 14.20
C ALA A 96 16.43 -27.24 13.83
N VAL A 97 16.37 -26.91 12.55
CA VAL A 97 15.78 -25.63 12.09
C VAL A 97 14.32 -25.53 12.53
N VAL A 98 13.54 -26.60 12.34
CA VAL A 98 12.12 -26.65 12.76
C VAL A 98 11.99 -26.41 14.27
N ARG A 99 12.78 -27.14 15.08
CA ARG A 99 12.77 -26.96 16.54
C ARG A 99 13.11 -25.54 16.94
N LEU A 100 14.20 -24.98 16.43
CA LEU A 100 14.63 -23.59 16.72
C LEU A 100 13.57 -22.55 16.39
N HIS A 101 12.80 -22.78 15.33
CA HIS A 101 11.72 -21.87 14.92
C HIS A 101 10.46 -22.06 15.76
N ALA A 102 10.11 -23.29 16.12
CA ALA A 102 8.85 -23.63 16.78
C ALA A 102 8.89 -23.50 18.31
N GLU A 103 10.03 -23.79 18.94
CA GLU A 103 10.16 -23.79 20.41
C GLU A 103 10.10 -22.42 21.06
N ARG A 104 10.38 -21.37 20.27
CA ARG A 104 10.40 -20.00 20.77
C ARG A 104 9.09 -19.26 20.48
N GLU A 105 8.45 -18.77 21.56
CA GLU A 105 7.38 -17.79 21.43
C GLU A 105 7.98 -16.44 20.99
N VAL A 106 7.46 -15.85 19.92
CA VAL A 106 7.89 -14.57 19.37
C VAL A 106 6.81 -13.51 19.53
N THR A 107 7.19 -12.24 19.58
CA THR A 107 6.25 -11.12 19.69
C THR A 107 6.03 -10.47 18.34
N VAL A 108 4.80 -10.10 18.02
CA VAL A 108 4.50 -9.23 16.85
C VAL A 108 5.05 -7.84 17.15
N GLU A 109 6.19 -7.49 16.56
CA GLU A 109 6.80 -6.18 16.78
C GLU A 109 6.08 -5.08 16.01
N LEU A 110 5.65 -5.38 14.78
CA LEU A 110 4.90 -4.46 13.92
C LEU A 110 4.06 -5.22 12.89
N VAL A 111 3.08 -4.55 12.32
CA VAL A 111 2.27 -5.04 11.20
C VAL A 111 2.46 -4.09 10.03
N GLY A 112 2.68 -4.64 8.82
CA GLY A 112 2.91 -3.83 7.63
C GLY A 112 3.30 -4.67 6.42
N PHE A 113 3.91 -4.09 5.41
CA PHE A 113 4.20 -4.70 4.12
C PHE A 113 2.91 -5.02 3.36
N LEU A 114 2.12 -5.98 3.82
CA LEU A 114 0.82 -6.38 3.30
C LEU A 114 -0.23 -6.39 4.42
N PRO A 115 -1.52 -6.22 4.11
CA PRO A 115 -2.59 -6.33 5.12
C PRO A 115 -2.53 -7.66 5.87
N GLY A 116 -2.33 -7.59 7.19
CA GLY A 116 -2.21 -8.77 8.05
C GLY A 116 -0.82 -9.42 8.13
N PHE A 117 0.20 -8.89 7.45
CA PHE A 117 1.57 -9.38 7.61
C PHE A 117 2.15 -8.88 8.94
N GLY A 118 2.43 -9.80 9.86
CA GLY A 118 3.10 -9.52 11.13
C GLY A 118 4.60 -9.82 11.05
N TYR A 119 5.42 -8.86 11.46
CA TYR A 119 6.84 -9.08 11.72
C TYR A 119 6.99 -9.58 13.14
N CYS A 120 7.19 -10.89 13.28
CA CYS A 120 7.25 -11.57 14.57
C CYS A 120 8.71 -11.81 14.95
N GLY A 121 9.13 -11.34 16.12
CA GLY A 121 10.52 -11.45 16.57
C GLY A 121 10.72 -11.14 18.05
N PRO A 122 11.97 -11.21 18.53
CA PRO A 122 13.11 -11.77 17.81
C PRO A 122 13.05 -13.31 17.74
N ILE A 123 13.45 -13.87 16.61
CA ILE A 123 13.63 -15.33 16.45
C ILE A 123 14.90 -15.81 17.20
N ASP A 124 15.11 -17.13 17.25
CA ASP A 124 16.34 -17.67 17.81
C ASP A 124 17.58 -17.09 17.10
N PRO A 125 18.59 -16.57 17.82
CA PRO A 125 19.77 -15.95 17.21
C PRO A 125 20.51 -16.85 16.22
N ARG A 126 20.41 -18.18 16.36
CA ARG A 126 21.00 -19.17 15.44
C ARG A 126 20.28 -19.22 14.09
N LEU A 127 19.03 -18.75 13.99
CA LEU A 127 18.24 -18.67 12.75
C LEU A 127 18.38 -17.34 12.00
N VAL A 128 19.16 -16.41 12.52
CA VAL A 128 19.30 -15.07 11.91
C VAL A 128 20.07 -15.17 10.59
N LEU A 129 19.36 -15.06 9.49
CA LEU A 129 19.90 -15.07 8.13
C LEU A 129 19.48 -13.82 7.37
N PRO A 130 20.31 -13.31 6.44
CA PRO A 130 19.93 -12.19 5.59
C PRO A 130 18.77 -12.57 4.67
N ARG A 131 18.12 -11.56 4.09
CA ARG A 131 17.22 -11.76 2.95
C ARG A 131 17.98 -12.38 1.79
N ARG A 132 17.26 -13.11 0.93
CA ARG A 132 17.80 -13.60 -0.33
C ARG A 132 18.32 -12.43 -1.18
N SER A 133 19.43 -12.63 -1.85
CA SER A 133 20.02 -11.65 -2.77
C SER A 133 19.10 -11.34 -3.97
N SER A 134 18.32 -12.32 -4.41
CA SER A 134 17.31 -12.17 -5.45
C SER A 134 15.92 -12.53 -4.88
N PRO A 135 15.03 -11.54 -4.69
CA PRO A 135 13.66 -11.79 -4.28
C PRO A 135 12.91 -12.67 -5.29
N ARG A 136 12.03 -13.53 -4.81
CA ARG A 136 11.11 -14.26 -5.68
C ARG A 136 10.05 -13.31 -6.25
N PRO A 137 9.68 -13.43 -7.52
CA PRO A 137 8.58 -12.64 -8.09
C PRO A 137 7.22 -13.03 -7.48
N ARG A 138 7.10 -14.26 -6.96
CA ARG A 138 5.90 -14.75 -6.30
C ARG A 138 6.25 -15.68 -5.14
N VAL A 139 5.77 -15.31 -3.96
CA VAL A 139 5.67 -16.13 -2.75
C VAL A 139 4.20 -16.40 -2.53
N ALA A 140 3.82 -17.65 -2.33
CA ALA A 140 2.42 -18.04 -2.15
C ALA A 140 1.87 -17.56 -0.81
N ALA A 141 0.57 -17.22 -0.76
CA ALA A 141 -0.14 -16.97 0.48
C ALA A 141 -0.01 -18.15 1.45
N GLY A 142 0.12 -17.87 2.74
CA GLY A 142 0.35 -18.86 3.78
C GLY A 142 1.83 -19.28 3.95
N SER A 143 2.75 -18.86 3.07
CA SER A 143 4.18 -19.17 3.24
C SER A 143 4.72 -18.57 4.53
N VAL A 144 5.46 -19.41 5.31
CA VAL A 144 6.16 -19.02 6.53
C VAL A 144 7.63 -18.82 6.20
N GLY A 145 8.19 -17.67 6.56
CA GLY A 145 9.58 -17.37 6.24
C GLY A 145 10.31 -16.58 7.33
N ILE A 146 11.65 -16.58 7.21
CA ILE A 146 12.55 -15.85 8.10
C ILE A 146 13.46 -14.90 7.32
N ALA A 147 13.75 -13.76 7.92
CA ALA A 147 14.78 -12.83 7.44
C ALA A 147 15.22 -11.87 8.56
N GLY A 148 16.52 -11.67 8.71
CA GLY A 148 17.06 -10.92 9.85
C GLY A 148 16.60 -11.55 11.15
N THR A 149 16.10 -10.76 12.07
CA THR A 149 15.60 -11.21 13.38
C THR A 149 14.12 -11.56 13.38
N PHE A 150 13.46 -11.62 12.21
CA PHE A 150 12.02 -11.80 12.09
C PHE A 150 11.64 -13.13 11.45
N THR A 151 10.49 -13.60 11.84
CA THR A 151 9.65 -14.56 11.11
C THR A 151 8.31 -13.93 10.79
N GLY A 152 7.59 -14.48 9.80
CA GLY A 152 6.27 -13.99 9.41
C GLY A 152 5.60 -14.92 8.40
N ILE A 153 4.31 -14.65 8.19
CA ILE A 153 3.46 -15.42 7.28
C ILE A 153 2.93 -14.48 6.19
N TYR A 154 3.09 -14.86 4.94
CA TYR A 154 2.58 -14.09 3.81
C TYR A 154 1.06 -14.20 3.71
N PRO A 155 0.28 -13.10 3.87
CA PRO A 155 -1.19 -13.18 3.80
C PRO A 155 -1.74 -13.33 2.39
N PHE A 156 -0.96 -12.93 1.38
CA PHE A 156 -1.32 -12.93 -0.04
C PHE A 156 -0.14 -13.34 -0.91
N ASP A 157 -0.43 -13.79 -2.12
CA ASP A 157 0.58 -13.94 -3.15
C ASP A 157 1.27 -12.58 -3.41
N SER A 158 2.58 -12.55 -3.27
CA SER A 158 3.34 -11.31 -3.42
C SER A 158 4.81 -11.59 -3.76
N PRO A 159 5.56 -10.63 -4.31
CA PRO A 159 7.01 -10.73 -4.33
C PRO A 159 7.58 -10.81 -2.91
N GLY A 160 8.69 -11.55 -2.72
CA GLY A 160 9.31 -11.66 -1.40
C GLY A 160 10.72 -12.23 -1.43
N GLY A 161 11.56 -11.74 -0.51
CA GLY A 161 12.97 -12.14 -0.39
C GLY A 161 13.31 -12.88 0.92
N TRP A 162 12.33 -13.40 1.64
CA TRP A 162 12.57 -14.16 2.86
C TRP A 162 12.87 -15.63 2.55
N ASN A 163 13.58 -16.29 3.46
CA ASN A 163 13.87 -17.72 3.37
C ASN A 163 12.64 -18.50 3.85
N LEU A 164 12.02 -19.26 2.97
CA LEU A 164 10.74 -19.93 3.22
C LEU A 164 10.97 -21.28 3.89
N LEU A 165 10.50 -21.44 5.14
CA LEU A 165 10.64 -22.64 5.93
C LEU A 165 9.46 -23.62 5.77
N GLY A 166 8.27 -23.10 5.42
CA GLY A 166 7.06 -23.90 5.37
C GLY A 166 5.83 -23.09 5.01
N ARG A 167 4.67 -23.62 5.35
CA ARG A 167 3.37 -22.98 5.09
C ARG A 167 2.42 -23.14 6.29
N ALA A 168 1.56 -22.14 6.48
CA ALA A 168 0.48 -22.12 7.48
C ALA A 168 -0.87 -21.92 6.76
N PRO A 169 -1.41 -22.92 6.08
CA PRO A 169 -2.55 -22.76 5.16
C PRO A 169 -3.87 -22.41 5.86
N GLY A 170 -3.99 -22.69 7.17
CA GLY A 170 -5.17 -22.36 7.98
C GLY A 170 -5.15 -20.97 8.62
N ALA A 171 -4.10 -20.17 8.42
CA ALA A 171 -3.96 -18.88 9.08
C ALA A 171 -4.74 -17.76 8.34
N ALA A 172 -5.92 -17.39 8.88
CA ALA A 172 -6.69 -16.24 8.39
C ALA A 172 -6.07 -14.90 8.83
N LEU A 173 -4.96 -14.51 8.23
CA LEU A 173 -4.21 -13.33 8.63
C LEU A 173 -4.98 -12.02 8.37
N PHE A 174 -5.77 -11.99 7.31
CA PHE A 174 -6.61 -10.86 6.92
C PHE A 174 -8.01 -11.30 6.51
N ASP A 175 -9.01 -10.74 7.16
CA ASP A 175 -10.42 -10.93 6.84
C ASP A 175 -11.17 -9.59 7.04
N PRO A 176 -11.63 -8.92 5.96
CA PRO A 176 -12.33 -7.64 6.06
C PRO A 176 -13.71 -7.74 6.72
N GLY A 177 -14.26 -8.95 6.87
CA GLY A 177 -15.48 -9.19 7.64
C GLY A 177 -15.26 -9.27 9.14
N ARG A 178 -14.02 -9.35 9.59
CA ARG A 178 -13.65 -9.42 11.01
C ARG A 178 -13.35 -8.02 11.57
N ASN A 179 -13.54 -7.83 12.85
CA ASN A 179 -13.13 -6.63 13.57
C ASN A 179 -12.23 -6.99 14.78
N PRO A 180 -10.93 -6.65 14.78
CA PRO A 180 -10.18 -6.00 13.69
C PRO A 180 -10.01 -6.94 12.48
N PRO A 181 -9.80 -6.40 11.26
CA PRO A 181 -9.70 -7.19 10.04
C PRO A 181 -8.40 -8.01 9.92
N ILE A 182 -7.41 -7.73 10.75
CA ILE A 182 -6.13 -8.44 10.82
C ILE A 182 -6.09 -9.38 12.02
N LEU A 183 -5.37 -10.51 11.88
CA LEU A 183 -5.21 -11.46 12.96
C LEU A 183 -4.28 -10.91 14.05
N PHE A 184 -3.13 -10.40 13.63
CA PHE A 184 -2.06 -9.96 14.52
C PHE A 184 -2.16 -8.47 14.84
N SER A 185 -1.89 -8.13 16.10
CA SER A 185 -1.67 -6.76 16.56
C SER A 185 -0.27 -6.63 17.15
N PRO A 186 0.37 -5.46 17.04
CA PRO A 186 1.65 -5.22 17.73
C PRO A 186 1.54 -5.53 19.22
N GLY A 187 2.47 -6.35 19.73
CA GLY A 187 2.47 -6.84 21.10
C GLY A 187 1.84 -8.23 21.30
N ASP A 188 1.11 -8.76 20.32
CA ASP A 188 0.64 -10.14 20.35
C ASP A 188 1.82 -11.13 20.36
N ARG A 189 1.60 -12.33 20.90
CA ARG A 189 2.55 -13.42 20.91
C ARG A 189 2.17 -14.49 19.90
N VAL A 190 3.17 -15.08 19.24
CA VAL A 190 2.96 -16.12 18.24
C VAL A 190 3.84 -17.31 18.58
N ARG A 191 3.22 -18.48 18.61
CA ARG A 191 3.90 -19.77 18.70
C ARG A 191 3.57 -20.58 17.44
N PHE A 192 4.60 -21.04 16.77
CA PHE A 192 4.46 -21.91 15.61
C PHE A 192 4.45 -23.37 16.08
N GLU A 193 3.50 -24.15 15.59
CA GLU A 193 3.33 -25.55 15.97
C GLU A 193 3.56 -26.45 14.75
N PRO A 194 4.60 -27.31 14.76
CA PRO A 194 4.82 -28.24 13.67
C PRO A 194 3.68 -29.25 13.54
N VAL A 195 3.12 -29.38 12.34
CA VAL A 195 2.09 -30.36 12.00
C VAL A 195 2.45 -31.06 10.70
N SER A 196 2.01 -32.32 10.53
CA SER A 196 2.24 -33.11 9.32
C SER A 196 1.33 -32.64 8.17
N GLU A 197 0.09 -32.31 8.52
CA GLU A 197 -0.92 -31.78 7.59
C GLU A 197 -1.64 -30.63 8.27
N ALA A 198 -2.05 -29.65 7.49
CA ALA A 198 -2.87 -28.55 7.95
C ALA A 198 -4.07 -28.39 7.02
N GLU A 199 -5.25 -28.23 7.59
CA GLU A 199 -6.46 -27.97 6.83
C GLU A 199 -6.30 -26.66 6.03
N ALA A 200 -6.54 -26.74 4.73
CA ALA A 200 -6.58 -25.55 3.88
C ALA A 200 -7.76 -24.67 4.28
N MET A 201 -7.52 -23.37 4.39
CA MET A 201 -8.63 -22.43 4.55
C MET A 201 -9.58 -22.53 3.36
N PRO A 202 -10.90 -22.48 3.62
CA PRO A 202 -11.86 -22.34 2.52
C PRO A 202 -11.56 -21.08 1.73
N ALA A 203 -11.61 -21.22 0.40
CA ALA A 203 -11.44 -20.07 -0.49
C ALA A 203 -12.46 -18.98 -0.12
N ARG A 204 -11.99 -17.74 -0.01
CA ARG A 204 -12.85 -16.59 0.27
C ARG A 204 -13.93 -16.49 -0.81
N LYS A 205 -15.21 -16.41 -0.40
CA LYS A 205 -16.31 -16.18 -1.35
C LYS A 205 -16.12 -14.82 -2.01
N GLU A 206 -16.10 -14.80 -3.33
CA GLU A 206 -16.12 -13.53 -4.09
C GLU A 206 -17.44 -12.82 -3.81
N VAL A 207 -17.36 -11.54 -3.47
CA VAL A 207 -18.54 -10.68 -3.40
C VAL A 207 -18.94 -10.37 -4.84
N VAL A 208 -20.02 -10.96 -5.30
CA VAL A 208 -20.56 -10.71 -6.64
C VAL A 208 -21.16 -9.30 -6.68
N PRO A 209 -20.81 -8.45 -7.65
CA PRO A 209 -21.47 -7.16 -7.85
C PRO A 209 -22.98 -7.34 -8.00
N ASN A 210 -23.75 -6.35 -7.59
CA ASN A 210 -25.21 -6.39 -7.67
C ASN A 210 -25.66 -6.37 -9.15
N GLU A 211 -25.90 -7.54 -9.74
CA GLU A 211 -26.36 -7.69 -11.14
C GLU A 211 -27.76 -7.15 -11.41
N GLN A 212 -28.55 -6.89 -10.36
CA GLN A 212 -29.96 -6.49 -10.45
C GLN A 212 -30.14 -4.97 -10.50
N SER A 213 -29.08 -4.16 -10.43
CA SER A 213 -29.21 -2.70 -10.49
C SER A 213 -29.84 -2.25 -11.81
N THR A 214 -30.87 -1.41 -11.72
CA THR A 214 -31.54 -0.78 -12.89
C THR A 214 -30.69 0.35 -13.49
N ARG A 215 -29.70 0.85 -12.76
CA ARG A 215 -28.73 1.87 -13.20
C ARG A 215 -27.33 1.29 -13.05
N ALA A 216 -26.67 1.02 -14.16
CA ALA A 216 -25.35 0.42 -14.15
C ALA A 216 -24.55 0.70 -15.43
N LEU A 217 -23.24 0.57 -15.32
CA LEU A 217 -22.31 0.47 -16.44
C LEU A 217 -22.00 -1.01 -16.69
N VAL A 218 -22.36 -1.54 -17.86
CA VAL A 218 -21.98 -2.89 -18.29
C VAL A 218 -20.67 -2.80 -19.05
N VAL A 219 -19.62 -3.43 -18.56
CA VAL A 219 -18.30 -3.39 -19.16
C VAL A 219 -18.25 -4.25 -20.44
N GLU A 220 -18.01 -3.66 -21.58
CA GLU A 220 -17.85 -4.34 -22.87
C GLU A 220 -16.37 -4.64 -23.18
N ALA A 221 -15.48 -3.71 -22.80
CA ALA A 221 -14.02 -3.88 -22.87
C ALA A 221 -13.34 -3.03 -21.79
N ALA A 222 -12.31 -3.55 -21.16
CA ALA A 222 -11.52 -2.82 -20.17
C ALA A 222 -10.02 -3.13 -20.31
N PRO A 223 -9.14 -2.17 -20.04
CA PRO A 223 -7.72 -2.44 -19.91
C PRO A 223 -7.45 -3.27 -18.65
N ALA A 224 -6.29 -3.95 -18.60
CA ALA A 224 -5.98 -4.96 -17.59
C ALA A 224 -6.07 -4.49 -16.13
N CYS A 225 -5.90 -3.19 -15.88
CA CYS A 225 -5.85 -2.62 -14.53
C CYS A 225 -6.94 -1.58 -14.24
N ALA A 226 -8.04 -1.56 -15.03
CA ALA A 226 -9.17 -0.67 -14.73
C ALA A 226 -9.84 -1.07 -13.41
N THR A 227 -10.01 -0.13 -12.50
CA THR A 227 -10.54 -0.38 -11.15
C THR A 227 -11.50 0.71 -10.72
N VAL A 228 -12.35 0.41 -9.73
CA VAL A 228 -13.15 1.43 -9.04
C VAL A 228 -12.27 2.05 -7.95
N GLN A 229 -12.21 3.39 -7.91
CA GLN A 229 -11.49 4.15 -6.90
C GLN A 229 -12.37 5.28 -6.37
N ASP A 230 -12.33 5.52 -5.06
CA ASP A 230 -12.93 6.66 -4.36
C ASP A 230 -11.83 7.45 -3.63
N GLY A 231 -12.17 8.29 -2.66
CA GLY A 231 -11.19 9.03 -1.85
C GLY A 231 -10.18 8.18 -1.07
N GLY A 232 -10.37 6.86 -1.02
CA GLY A 232 -9.48 5.92 -0.34
C GLY A 232 -9.82 5.67 1.13
N ARG A 233 -9.11 4.71 1.76
CA ARG A 233 -9.31 4.25 3.15
C ARG A 233 -8.45 5.04 4.11
N ALA A 234 -9.04 6.01 4.78
CA ALA A 234 -8.37 6.66 5.90
C ALA A 234 -8.35 5.75 7.16
N GLY A 235 -7.37 5.95 8.04
CA GLY A 235 -7.33 5.31 9.35
C GLY A 235 -6.96 3.82 9.35
N GLN A 236 -6.36 3.29 8.27
CA GLN A 236 -6.07 1.86 8.14
C GLN A 236 -4.57 1.53 8.02
N LEU A 237 -3.70 2.53 7.88
CA LEU A 237 -2.25 2.32 7.73
C LEU A 237 -1.64 1.52 8.88
N ALA A 238 -2.07 1.77 10.12
CA ALA A 238 -1.63 1.05 11.31
C ALA A 238 -1.96 -0.45 11.31
N ARG A 239 -2.88 -0.87 10.42
CA ARG A 239 -3.29 -2.27 10.21
C ARG A 239 -2.63 -2.91 8.99
N GLY A 240 -1.65 -2.25 8.41
CA GLY A 240 -0.97 -2.73 7.20
C GLY A 240 -1.76 -2.52 5.90
N LEU A 241 -2.84 -1.73 5.92
CA LEU A 241 -3.62 -1.43 4.73
C LEU A 241 -3.26 -0.04 4.19
N PRO A 242 -2.78 0.05 2.95
CA PRO A 242 -2.59 1.33 2.30
C PRO A 242 -3.94 2.01 2.02
N PRO A 243 -3.95 3.35 1.87
CA PRO A 243 -5.18 4.09 1.66
C PRO A 243 -5.87 3.75 0.34
N SER A 244 -5.16 3.27 -0.66
CA SER A 244 -5.65 3.17 -2.04
C SER A 244 -6.13 4.52 -2.59
N GLY A 245 -7.29 4.58 -3.27
CA GLY A 245 -7.78 5.79 -3.88
C GLY A 245 -7.12 6.11 -5.22
N PRO A 246 -7.41 7.27 -5.83
CA PRO A 246 -7.00 7.56 -7.19
C PRO A 246 -5.49 7.81 -7.32
N LEU A 247 -4.91 7.36 -8.44
CA LEU A 247 -3.53 7.71 -8.83
C LEU A 247 -3.37 9.22 -8.99
N ASP A 248 -4.31 9.87 -9.68
CA ASP A 248 -4.40 11.32 -9.86
C ASP A 248 -5.66 11.86 -9.16
N PRO A 249 -5.53 12.35 -7.91
CA PRO A 249 -6.67 12.86 -7.14
C PRO A 249 -7.35 14.07 -7.76
N GLU A 250 -6.59 14.93 -8.47
CA GLU A 250 -7.13 16.13 -9.09
C GLU A 250 -8.04 15.80 -10.27
N THR A 251 -7.60 14.91 -11.16
CA THR A 251 -8.41 14.50 -12.32
C THR A 251 -9.63 13.67 -11.87
N HIS A 252 -9.47 12.82 -10.84
CA HIS A 252 -10.59 12.08 -10.24
C HIS A 252 -11.65 13.02 -9.67
N ALA A 253 -11.24 14.02 -8.88
CA ALA A 253 -12.14 15.02 -8.32
C ALA A 253 -12.86 15.81 -9.43
N ALA A 254 -12.12 16.29 -10.45
CA ALA A 254 -12.68 17.00 -11.58
C ALA A 254 -13.75 16.19 -12.34
N ALA A 255 -13.52 14.88 -12.55
CA ALA A 255 -14.49 14.00 -13.20
C ALA A 255 -15.79 13.89 -12.39
N ASN A 256 -15.69 13.77 -11.08
CA ASN A 256 -16.83 13.68 -10.16
C ASN A 256 -17.59 15.01 -10.09
N GLU A 257 -16.90 16.13 -9.90
CA GLU A 257 -17.51 17.46 -9.83
C GLU A 257 -18.24 17.86 -11.13
N ALA A 258 -17.72 17.43 -12.28
CA ALA A 258 -18.36 17.69 -13.56
C ALA A 258 -19.75 17.07 -13.69
N VAL A 259 -20.03 15.96 -13.01
CA VAL A 259 -21.37 15.33 -12.94
C VAL A 259 -22.14 15.69 -11.67
N GLY A 260 -21.60 16.57 -10.82
CA GLY A 260 -22.21 17.03 -9.57
C GLY A 260 -22.06 16.10 -8.39
N ASN A 261 -21.16 15.13 -8.43
CA ASN A 261 -20.79 14.30 -7.29
C ASN A 261 -19.84 15.04 -6.32
N THR A 262 -19.68 14.51 -5.12
CA THR A 262 -18.56 14.93 -4.23
C THR A 262 -17.22 14.56 -4.87
N PRO A 263 -16.14 15.33 -4.61
CA PRO A 263 -14.81 15.10 -5.22
C PRO A 263 -14.24 13.71 -4.97
N ASP A 264 -14.63 13.07 -3.86
CA ASP A 264 -14.17 11.76 -3.40
C ASP A 264 -15.12 10.61 -3.75
N ALA A 265 -16.21 10.89 -4.49
CA ALA A 265 -17.14 9.84 -4.92
C ALA A 265 -16.44 8.78 -5.77
N ALA A 266 -16.92 7.54 -5.71
CA ALA A 266 -16.31 6.48 -6.47
C ALA A 266 -16.50 6.66 -7.99
N ALA A 267 -15.42 6.46 -8.73
CA ALA A 267 -15.32 6.54 -10.19
C ALA A 267 -14.49 5.37 -10.73
N ILE A 268 -14.52 5.13 -12.04
CA ILE A 268 -13.67 4.13 -12.68
C ILE A 268 -12.35 4.79 -13.06
N GLU A 269 -11.24 4.28 -12.52
CA GLU A 269 -9.88 4.60 -12.91
C GLU A 269 -9.46 3.72 -14.08
N VAL A 270 -9.02 4.32 -15.17
CA VAL A 270 -8.69 3.68 -16.46
C VAL A 270 -7.21 3.95 -16.78
N PRO A 271 -6.27 3.08 -16.37
CA PRO A 271 -4.86 3.24 -16.71
C PRO A 271 -4.55 2.65 -18.08
N LEU A 272 -3.71 3.35 -18.88
CA LEU A 272 -3.06 2.87 -20.11
C LEU A 272 -3.95 2.00 -20.99
N GLY A 273 -4.95 2.61 -21.66
CA GLY A 273 -5.83 1.90 -22.59
C GLY A 273 -7.22 2.51 -22.65
N ALA A 274 -8.10 1.84 -23.39
CA ALA A 274 -9.48 2.27 -23.56
C ALA A 274 -10.45 1.42 -22.73
N LEU A 275 -11.52 2.05 -22.23
CA LEU A 275 -12.63 1.39 -21.55
C LEU A 275 -13.91 1.58 -22.39
N THR A 276 -14.61 0.49 -22.70
CA THR A 276 -15.93 0.57 -23.33
C THR A 276 -16.98 0.05 -22.36
N VAL A 277 -18.01 0.85 -22.12
CA VAL A 277 -19.13 0.53 -21.25
C VAL A 277 -20.45 0.75 -21.98
N ARG A 278 -21.49 -0.02 -21.62
CA ARG A 278 -22.86 0.19 -22.08
C ARG A 278 -23.73 0.60 -20.92
N ALA A 279 -24.56 1.62 -21.12
CA ALA A 279 -25.49 2.07 -20.12
C ALA A 279 -26.62 1.04 -19.90
N ARG A 280 -26.98 0.82 -18.65
CA ARG A 280 -28.23 0.23 -18.20
C ARG A 280 -29.00 1.33 -17.47
N GLY A 281 -30.15 1.70 -17.96
CA GLY A 281 -30.86 2.91 -17.56
C GLY A 281 -30.18 4.19 -18.11
N GLU A 282 -30.86 5.33 -17.97
CA GLU A 282 -30.29 6.63 -18.36
C GLU A 282 -29.16 7.04 -17.40
N LEU A 283 -28.00 7.40 -17.93
CA LEU A 283 -26.81 7.81 -17.18
C LEU A 283 -26.26 9.15 -17.64
N ILE A 284 -25.62 9.88 -16.73
CA ILE A 284 -24.85 11.08 -17.03
C ILE A 284 -23.40 10.80 -16.61
N LEU A 285 -22.48 10.92 -17.56
CA LEU A 285 -21.08 10.57 -17.39
C LEU A 285 -20.18 11.79 -17.64
N SER A 286 -18.99 11.80 -17.02
CA SER A 286 -17.90 12.70 -17.38
C SER A 286 -16.59 11.93 -17.40
N VAL A 287 -15.70 12.29 -18.34
CA VAL A 287 -14.34 11.79 -18.41
C VAL A 287 -13.39 12.94 -18.06
N ASP A 288 -12.54 12.75 -17.04
CA ASP A 288 -11.50 13.70 -16.62
C ASP A 288 -11.99 15.13 -16.36
N GLY A 289 -13.25 15.33 -16.03
CA GLY A 289 -13.83 16.65 -15.83
C GLY A 289 -14.36 17.36 -17.10
N ALA A 290 -14.38 16.65 -18.24
CA ALA A 290 -15.03 17.16 -19.46
C ALA A 290 -16.54 17.36 -19.27
N ALA A 291 -17.16 18.11 -20.19
CA ALA A 291 -18.60 18.35 -20.16
C ALA A 291 -19.39 17.03 -20.04
N PRO A 292 -20.42 16.98 -19.18
CA PRO A 292 -21.21 15.78 -18.99
C PRO A 292 -21.89 15.32 -20.28
N ILE A 293 -21.93 14.01 -20.46
CA ILE A 293 -22.55 13.32 -21.59
C ILE A 293 -23.73 12.50 -21.05
N ARG A 294 -24.91 12.62 -21.68
CA ARG A 294 -26.06 11.75 -21.40
C ARG A 294 -25.98 10.51 -22.28
N LEU A 295 -26.22 9.36 -21.68
CA LEU A 295 -26.39 8.08 -22.36
C LEU A 295 -27.80 7.56 -22.13
N ALA A 296 -28.47 7.17 -23.19
CA ALA A 296 -29.72 6.44 -23.11
C ALA A 296 -29.48 4.97 -22.67
N ASP A 297 -30.55 4.32 -22.22
CA ASP A 297 -30.49 2.87 -21.93
C ASP A 297 -30.01 2.07 -23.16
N GLY A 298 -29.07 1.19 -22.96
CA GLY A 298 -28.48 0.36 -24.00
C GLY A 298 -27.40 1.04 -24.85
N GLU A 299 -27.18 2.34 -24.73
CA GLU A 299 -26.16 3.08 -25.45
C GLU A 299 -24.77 2.76 -24.94
N SER A 300 -23.79 2.56 -25.86
CA SER A 300 -22.41 2.31 -25.53
C SER A 300 -21.57 3.59 -25.57
N PHE A 301 -20.64 3.70 -24.64
CA PHE A 301 -19.68 4.81 -24.55
C PHE A 301 -18.26 4.28 -24.42
N ARG A 302 -17.35 4.89 -25.14
CA ARG A 302 -15.93 4.57 -25.10
C ARG A 302 -15.10 5.69 -24.52
N VAL A 303 -14.40 5.40 -23.44
CA VAL A 303 -13.29 6.23 -22.94
C VAL A 303 -12.07 5.86 -23.77
N GLU A 304 -11.68 6.74 -24.68
CA GLU A 304 -10.51 6.51 -25.53
C GLU A 304 -9.22 6.56 -24.72
N GLU A 305 -8.20 5.86 -25.20
CA GLU A 305 -6.87 6.05 -24.68
C GLU A 305 -6.41 7.49 -24.93
N GLY A 306 -6.02 8.18 -23.88
CA GLY A 306 -5.60 9.58 -23.95
C GLY A 306 -4.09 9.76 -23.87
N PRO A 307 -3.61 11.00 -23.89
CA PRO A 307 -2.19 11.33 -23.73
C PRO A 307 -1.67 11.06 -22.31
N ARG A 308 -2.56 10.93 -21.32
CA ARG A 308 -2.21 10.68 -19.92
C ARG A 308 -2.17 9.19 -19.61
N ALA A 309 -1.33 8.79 -18.64
CA ALA A 309 -1.24 7.41 -18.18
C ALA A 309 -2.52 6.91 -17.51
N VAL A 310 -3.31 7.81 -16.92
CA VAL A 310 -4.55 7.46 -16.20
C VAL A 310 -5.68 8.43 -16.56
N ARG A 311 -6.88 7.88 -16.70
CA ARG A 311 -8.12 8.61 -16.94
C ARG A 311 -9.20 8.20 -15.94
N TYR A 312 -10.24 9.00 -15.78
CA TYR A 312 -11.35 8.74 -14.85
C TYR A 312 -12.69 8.88 -15.53
N LEU A 313 -13.52 7.85 -15.40
CA LEU A 313 -14.93 7.88 -15.80
C LEU A 313 -15.80 7.98 -14.56
N ALA A 314 -16.42 9.15 -14.34
CA ALA A 314 -17.40 9.38 -13.30
C ALA A 314 -18.83 9.27 -13.85
N ALA A 315 -19.73 8.74 -13.05
CA ALA A 315 -21.18 8.72 -13.33
C ALA A 315 -21.92 9.51 -12.25
N ARG A 316 -22.94 10.26 -12.62
CA ARG A 316 -23.77 11.01 -11.65
C ARG A 316 -24.47 10.06 -10.68
N GLY A 317 -24.30 10.30 -9.36
CA GLY A 317 -24.67 9.43 -8.27
C GLY A 317 -23.52 8.56 -7.78
N GLY A 318 -22.35 8.59 -8.45
CA GLY A 318 -21.17 7.79 -8.12
C GLY A 318 -21.28 6.32 -8.51
N ILE A 319 -20.18 5.61 -8.48
CA ILE A 319 -20.17 4.16 -8.62
C ILE A 319 -20.60 3.52 -7.30
N ASP A 320 -21.65 2.70 -7.33
CA ASP A 320 -22.24 2.07 -6.16
C ASP A 320 -21.84 0.60 -6.03
N VAL A 321 -20.62 0.38 -5.57
CA VAL A 321 -20.10 -0.93 -5.18
C VAL A 321 -20.03 -1.01 -3.64
N PRO A 322 -20.06 -2.22 -3.05
CA PRO A 322 -20.02 -2.39 -1.60
C PRO A 322 -18.80 -1.71 -0.97
N MET A 323 -19.02 -1.00 0.13
CA MET A 323 -17.92 -0.46 0.95
C MET A 323 -17.16 -1.58 1.65
N ALA A 324 -15.84 -1.48 1.68
CA ALA A 324 -14.98 -2.42 2.38
C ALA A 324 -13.96 -1.64 3.22
N LEU A 325 -14.05 -1.78 4.54
CA LEU A 325 -13.21 -1.08 5.51
C LEU A 325 -13.21 0.46 5.32
N GLY A 326 -14.39 1.02 5.08
CA GLY A 326 -14.60 2.47 5.00
C GLY A 326 -14.40 3.09 3.62
N ALA A 327 -14.15 2.30 2.55
CA ALA A 327 -14.02 2.83 1.19
C ALA A 327 -14.53 1.85 0.12
N ARG A 328 -14.83 2.38 -1.06
CA ARG A 328 -15.11 1.61 -2.28
C ARG A 328 -13.85 1.32 -3.11
N ALA A 329 -12.73 1.97 -2.81
CA ALA A 329 -11.46 1.81 -3.54
C ALA A 329 -11.00 0.35 -3.62
N THR A 330 -10.56 -0.07 -4.79
CA THR A 330 -9.97 -1.39 -5.02
C THR A 330 -8.53 -1.44 -4.51
N LEU A 331 -8.21 -2.45 -3.71
CA LEU A 331 -6.85 -2.85 -3.37
C LEU A 331 -6.60 -4.26 -3.93
N LEU A 332 -5.91 -4.34 -5.06
CA LEU A 332 -5.78 -5.58 -5.84
C LEU A 332 -5.09 -6.71 -5.06
N VAL A 333 -4.00 -6.41 -4.34
CA VAL A 333 -3.22 -7.41 -3.61
C VAL A 333 -4.04 -8.09 -2.52
N ALA A 334 -4.96 -7.36 -1.88
CA ALA A 334 -5.82 -7.88 -0.81
C ALA A 334 -7.20 -8.34 -1.31
N ARG A 335 -7.47 -8.24 -2.60
CA ARG A 335 -8.79 -8.49 -3.21
C ARG A 335 -9.90 -7.77 -2.44
N LEU A 336 -9.74 -6.46 -2.22
CA LEU A 336 -10.58 -5.66 -1.36
C LEU A 336 -11.22 -4.50 -2.13
N GLY A 337 -12.51 -4.23 -1.86
CA GLY A 337 -13.25 -3.11 -2.43
C GLY A 337 -13.57 -3.26 -3.92
N GLY A 338 -14.05 -2.20 -4.55
CA GLY A 338 -14.37 -2.14 -5.97
C GLY A 338 -15.29 -3.25 -6.46
N ALA A 339 -15.08 -3.66 -7.70
CA ALA A 339 -15.77 -4.79 -8.31
C ALA A 339 -15.13 -6.11 -7.85
N ALA A 340 -15.56 -6.63 -6.72
CA ALA A 340 -15.08 -7.89 -6.12
C ALA A 340 -13.55 -7.92 -5.84
N GLY A 341 -12.94 -6.77 -5.53
CA GLY A 341 -11.51 -6.66 -5.17
C GLY A 341 -10.54 -6.92 -6.34
N ARG A 342 -10.98 -6.81 -7.56
CA ARG A 342 -10.20 -7.08 -8.77
C ARG A 342 -10.39 -5.98 -9.83
N ALA A 343 -9.57 -6.01 -10.85
CA ALA A 343 -9.76 -5.20 -12.04
C ALA A 343 -11.06 -5.57 -12.77
N LEU A 344 -11.65 -4.59 -13.43
CA LEU A 344 -12.85 -4.76 -14.24
C LEU A 344 -12.59 -5.69 -15.44
N ARG A 345 -13.58 -6.48 -15.77
CA ARG A 345 -13.56 -7.43 -16.88
C ARG A 345 -14.80 -7.26 -17.76
N ARG A 346 -14.70 -7.72 -18.98
CA ARG A 346 -15.86 -7.80 -19.88
C ARG A 346 -17.03 -8.52 -19.20
N ARG A 347 -18.24 -7.98 -19.32
CA ARG A 347 -19.51 -8.39 -18.72
C ARG A 347 -19.68 -8.02 -17.25
N ASP A 348 -18.71 -7.38 -16.61
CA ASP A 348 -18.96 -6.84 -15.26
C ASP A 348 -20.09 -5.81 -15.32
N VAL A 349 -20.97 -5.88 -14.34
CA VAL A 349 -22.05 -4.91 -14.12
C VAL A 349 -21.66 -4.06 -12.92
N VAL A 350 -21.42 -2.78 -13.16
CA VAL A 350 -21.00 -1.83 -12.13
C VAL A 350 -22.15 -0.91 -11.84
N ALA A 351 -22.79 -1.08 -10.70
CA ALA A 351 -23.95 -0.28 -10.30
C ALA A 351 -23.60 1.21 -10.19
N VAL A 352 -24.52 2.08 -10.56
CA VAL A 352 -24.45 3.53 -10.42
C VAL A 352 -25.50 3.97 -9.41
N GLY A 353 -25.09 4.80 -8.45
CA GLY A 353 -25.95 5.29 -7.38
C GLY A 353 -27.03 6.25 -7.85
N ASP A 354 -27.86 6.67 -6.90
CA ASP A 354 -28.97 7.58 -7.15
C ASP A 354 -28.45 8.97 -7.56
N PRO A 355 -28.88 9.53 -8.70
CA PRO A 355 -28.46 10.86 -9.16
C PRO A 355 -28.91 11.99 -8.23
N GLU A 356 -29.93 11.79 -7.38
CA GLU A 356 -30.40 12.76 -6.39
C GLU A 356 -29.44 12.92 -5.21
N THR A 357 -28.58 11.93 -4.97
CA THR A 357 -27.50 12.03 -3.96
C THR A 357 -26.35 12.92 -4.39
N ALA A 358 -26.30 13.34 -5.64
CA ALA A 358 -25.32 14.31 -6.16
C ALA A 358 -25.54 15.68 -5.51
N ALA A 359 -24.66 16.05 -4.57
CA ALA A 359 -24.89 17.15 -3.62
C ALA A 359 -24.51 18.55 -4.17
N THR A 360 -23.88 18.65 -5.33
CA THR A 360 -23.30 19.91 -5.83
C THR A 360 -23.78 20.27 -7.23
N ARG A 361 -23.78 21.58 -7.55
CA ARG A 361 -23.93 22.00 -8.94
C ARG A 361 -22.67 21.58 -9.71
N PRO A 362 -22.83 21.00 -10.93
CA PRO A 362 -21.68 20.66 -11.77
C PRO A 362 -20.74 21.85 -11.92
N SER A 363 -19.49 21.66 -11.63
CA SER A 363 -18.44 22.67 -11.84
C SER A 363 -17.49 22.22 -12.96
N ARG A 364 -16.98 23.18 -13.73
CA ARG A 364 -15.99 22.89 -14.76
C ARG A 364 -14.61 23.15 -14.17
N HIS A 365 -13.87 22.08 -13.92
CA HIS A 365 -12.45 22.17 -13.64
C HIS A 365 -11.68 21.63 -14.83
N SER A 366 -10.87 22.45 -15.46
CA SER A 366 -9.90 21.96 -16.45
C SER A 366 -8.67 21.48 -15.70
N THR A 367 -8.37 20.21 -15.80
CA THR A 367 -7.06 19.70 -15.35
C THR A 367 -5.97 20.26 -16.27
N PRO A 368 -4.87 20.82 -15.74
CA PRO A 368 -3.81 21.39 -16.55
C PRO A 368 -3.29 20.39 -17.59
N ALA A 369 -3.13 20.85 -18.83
CA ALA A 369 -2.43 20.08 -19.84
C ALA A 369 -0.97 19.83 -19.39
N VAL A 370 -0.40 18.69 -19.76
CA VAL A 370 1.06 18.48 -19.64
C VAL A 370 1.70 19.29 -20.77
N GLU A 371 2.13 20.52 -20.47
CA GLU A 371 2.64 21.45 -21.50
C GLU A 371 4.15 21.33 -21.75
N ASN A 372 4.87 20.54 -20.94
CA ASN A 372 6.33 20.48 -21.02
C ASN A 372 6.82 19.07 -21.42
N GLU A 373 7.85 18.99 -22.27
CA GLU A 373 8.56 17.75 -22.59
C GLU A 373 9.14 17.05 -21.36
N ILE A 374 9.39 17.77 -20.26
CA ILE A 374 9.93 17.26 -18.99
C ILE A 374 9.06 17.77 -17.85
N ALA A 375 8.34 16.87 -17.19
CA ALA A 375 7.51 17.21 -16.04
C ALA A 375 8.36 17.60 -14.83
N THR A 376 7.91 18.60 -14.08
CA THR A 376 8.57 19.04 -12.85
C THR A 376 7.82 18.53 -11.64
N ILE A 377 8.50 17.74 -10.77
CA ILE A 377 7.94 17.12 -9.58
C ILE A 377 8.59 17.73 -8.35
N VAL A 378 7.79 18.37 -7.50
CA VAL A 378 8.27 19.03 -6.28
C VAL A 378 8.44 18.00 -5.17
N ILE A 379 9.60 18.01 -4.53
CA ILE A 379 9.94 17.11 -3.43
C ILE A 379 10.44 17.87 -2.19
N ASP A 380 10.24 17.25 -1.04
CA ASP A 380 10.92 17.57 0.21
C ASP A 380 11.97 16.51 0.52
N GLU A 381 12.93 16.84 1.39
CA GLU A 381 13.95 15.91 1.86
C GLU A 381 13.33 14.78 2.67
N GLY A 382 13.78 13.56 2.42
CA GLY A 382 13.25 12.35 3.06
C GLY A 382 13.86 12.06 4.44
N PRO A 383 13.21 11.21 5.24
CA PRO A 383 13.62 10.92 6.63
C PRO A 383 14.96 10.19 6.73
N HIS A 384 15.45 9.60 5.65
CA HIS A 384 16.68 8.81 5.65
C HIS A 384 17.82 9.51 4.91
N ARG A 385 17.77 10.84 4.73
CA ARG A 385 18.79 11.61 4.03
C ARG A 385 20.22 11.32 4.56
N SER A 386 20.37 11.19 5.87
CA SER A 386 21.65 10.89 6.53
C SER A 386 22.24 9.50 6.23
N ARG A 387 21.46 8.63 5.59
CA ARG A 387 21.90 7.28 5.17
C ARG A 387 22.44 7.24 3.73
N PHE A 388 22.49 8.38 3.07
CA PHE A 388 23.01 8.54 1.73
C PHE A 388 24.24 9.42 1.72
N PRO A 389 25.15 9.27 0.75
CA PRO A 389 26.23 10.22 0.52
C PRO A 389 25.74 11.66 0.36
N ALA A 390 26.61 12.61 0.63
CA ALA A 390 26.26 14.04 0.62
C ALA A 390 25.73 14.54 -0.72
N ASP A 391 26.17 13.98 -1.83
CA ASP A 391 25.79 14.31 -3.20
C ASP A 391 24.53 13.59 -3.71
N ALA A 392 24.01 12.60 -3.00
CA ALA A 392 22.89 11.78 -3.48
C ALA A 392 21.62 12.59 -3.82
N LEU A 393 21.29 13.61 -3.01
CA LEU A 393 20.15 14.48 -3.28
C LEU A 393 20.45 15.41 -4.48
N ASP A 394 21.69 15.89 -4.62
CA ASP A 394 22.09 16.74 -5.75
C ASP A 394 22.02 15.95 -7.06
N VAL A 395 22.44 14.68 -7.06
CA VAL A 395 22.27 13.78 -8.20
C VAL A 395 20.80 13.60 -8.55
N LEU A 396 19.91 13.42 -7.55
CA LEU A 396 18.46 13.32 -7.78
C LEU A 396 17.88 14.59 -8.42
N LEU A 397 18.28 15.77 -7.94
CA LEU A 397 17.78 17.07 -8.40
C LEU A 397 18.35 17.48 -9.76
N ALA A 398 19.61 17.15 -10.05
CA ALA A 398 20.27 17.50 -11.31
C ALA A 398 19.89 16.57 -12.47
N SER A 399 19.32 15.39 -12.18
CA SER A 399 19.06 14.37 -13.18
C SER A 399 17.63 14.48 -13.77
N THR A 400 17.55 14.07 -15.03
CA THR A 400 16.25 13.77 -15.68
C THR A 400 16.02 12.26 -15.65
N PHE A 401 14.83 11.87 -15.25
CA PHE A 401 14.40 10.47 -15.17
C PHE A 401 13.31 10.17 -16.18
N THR A 402 13.24 8.91 -16.59
CA THR A 402 12.19 8.39 -17.46
C THR A 402 11.28 7.44 -16.66
N VAL A 403 9.97 7.53 -16.86
CA VAL A 403 9.01 6.63 -16.24
C VAL A 403 9.16 5.24 -16.85
N SER A 404 9.42 4.23 -16.01
CA SER A 404 9.57 2.84 -16.44
C SER A 404 8.22 2.19 -16.75
N ARG A 405 8.25 1.18 -17.63
CA ARG A 405 7.09 0.27 -17.88
C ARG A 405 6.81 -0.68 -16.71
N LEU A 406 7.72 -0.78 -15.75
CA LEU A 406 7.62 -1.66 -14.58
C LEU A 406 6.96 -0.96 -13.37
N GLY A 407 6.24 0.12 -13.59
CA GLY A 407 5.48 0.82 -12.57
C GLY A 407 4.02 0.37 -12.52
N ASP A 408 3.43 0.47 -11.32
CA ASP A 408 2.02 0.20 -11.06
C ASP A 408 1.46 1.10 -9.94
N ARG A 409 0.30 0.75 -9.38
CA ARG A 409 -0.31 1.49 -8.25
C ARG A 409 0.49 1.39 -6.94
N VAL A 410 1.39 0.41 -6.81
CA VAL A 410 2.28 0.24 -5.65
C VAL A 410 3.41 1.26 -5.68
N GLY A 411 3.99 1.49 -6.87
CA GLY A 411 5.05 2.46 -7.03
C GLY A 411 5.53 2.61 -8.47
N GLN A 412 5.93 3.80 -8.80
CA GLN A 412 6.46 4.18 -10.10
C GLN A 412 7.98 4.08 -10.09
N ARG A 413 8.52 3.14 -10.84
CA ARG A 413 9.96 2.95 -11.01
C ARG A 413 10.50 3.96 -12.02
N LEU A 414 11.66 4.55 -11.75
CA LEU A 414 12.28 5.55 -12.60
C LEU A 414 13.59 5.03 -13.17
N GLU A 415 13.79 5.27 -14.46
CA GLU A 415 15.00 4.93 -15.20
C GLU A 415 15.85 6.20 -15.41
N GLY A 416 17.18 6.09 -15.33
CA GLY A 416 18.10 7.22 -15.48
C GLY A 416 19.31 7.08 -14.57
N ALA A 417 19.77 8.21 -14.05
CA ALA A 417 20.91 8.24 -13.14
C ALA A 417 20.68 7.35 -11.91
N LYS A 418 21.71 6.59 -11.53
CA LYS A 418 21.71 5.83 -10.30
C LYS A 418 22.04 6.74 -9.13
N ILE A 419 21.19 6.71 -8.11
CA ILE A 419 21.40 7.47 -6.89
C ILE A 419 22.49 6.79 -6.06
N PRO A 420 23.55 7.49 -5.65
CA PRO A 420 24.62 6.93 -4.85
C PRO A 420 24.12 6.37 -3.52
N ARG A 421 24.61 5.17 -3.18
CA ARG A 421 24.37 4.51 -1.90
C ARG A 421 25.70 3.93 -1.37
N ASP A 422 25.99 4.21 -0.10
CA ASP A 422 27.16 3.72 0.61
C ASP A 422 26.82 2.85 1.83
N ARG A 423 25.51 2.71 2.12
CA ARG A 423 25.00 1.93 3.24
C ARG A 423 24.00 0.88 2.79
N PRO A 424 23.92 -0.26 3.49
CA PRO A 424 22.94 -1.30 3.20
C PRO A 424 21.49 -0.79 3.41
N ASP A 425 20.53 -1.61 3.03
CA ASP A 425 19.12 -1.39 3.33
C ASP A 425 18.88 -1.20 4.83
N LEU A 426 17.71 -0.71 5.20
CA LEU A 426 17.35 -0.52 6.61
C LEU A 426 17.32 -1.89 7.30
N ALA A 427 17.99 -1.99 8.44
CA ALA A 427 18.04 -3.22 9.23
C ALA A 427 16.66 -3.65 9.73
N LEU A 428 15.77 -2.67 9.94
CA LEU A 428 14.42 -2.85 10.42
C LEU A 428 13.42 -2.22 9.44
N PRO A 429 12.24 -2.83 9.27
CA PRO A 429 11.20 -2.23 8.45
C PRO A 429 10.67 -0.95 9.11
N VAL A 430 10.52 0.10 8.32
CA VAL A 430 9.97 1.39 8.76
C VAL A 430 8.70 1.71 8.01
N PRO A 431 7.79 2.53 8.58
CA PRO A 431 6.57 2.92 7.91
C PRO A 431 6.84 3.70 6.63
N MET A 432 6.04 3.44 5.63
CA MET A 432 6.08 4.09 4.32
C MET A 432 4.81 4.88 4.08
N LEU A 433 4.93 5.94 3.30
CA LEU A 433 3.83 6.78 2.87
C LEU A 433 3.84 6.95 1.35
N ARG A 434 2.68 7.22 0.79
CA ARG A 434 2.54 7.62 -0.62
C ARG A 434 3.44 8.82 -0.93
N GLY A 435 4.11 8.79 -2.08
CA GLY A 435 5.05 9.83 -2.51
C GLY A 435 6.48 9.66 -1.99
N ALA A 436 6.75 8.68 -1.11
CA ALA A 436 8.12 8.40 -0.69
C ALA A 436 8.98 7.96 -1.88
N VAL A 437 10.12 8.61 -2.08
CA VAL A 437 11.13 8.26 -3.09
C VAL A 437 12.13 7.32 -2.42
N GLN A 438 11.88 6.03 -2.56
CA GLN A 438 12.77 4.97 -2.12
C GLN A 438 13.91 4.76 -3.12
N VAL A 439 15.09 4.45 -2.64
CA VAL A 439 16.21 4.09 -3.48
C VAL A 439 16.61 2.64 -3.21
N THR A 440 16.50 1.80 -4.24
CA THR A 440 16.85 0.38 -4.17
C THR A 440 18.37 0.18 -4.02
N THR A 441 18.79 -1.03 -3.71
CA THR A 441 20.22 -1.35 -3.51
C THR A 441 21.09 -1.02 -4.74
N ASP A 442 20.51 -1.13 -5.96
CA ASP A 442 21.16 -0.78 -7.22
C ASP A 442 21.06 0.72 -7.58
N GLY A 443 20.59 1.56 -6.67
CA GLY A 443 20.46 3.00 -6.86
C GLY A 443 19.25 3.45 -7.68
N THR A 444 18.29 2.56 -8.01
CA THR A 444 17.10 2.92 -8.76
C THR A 444 16.07 3.63 -7.86
N PRO A 445 15.61 4.85 -8.21
CA PRO A 445 14.52 5.50 -7.46
C PRO A 445 13.17 4.88 -7.81
N ILE A 446 12.32 4.72 -6.77
CA ILE A 446 10.92 4.27 -6.87
C ILE A 446 10.07 5.26 -6.08
N VAL A 447 9.07 5.85 -6.71
CA VAL A 447 8.10 6.72 -6.04
C VAL A 447 6.88 5.92 -5.65
N LEU A 448 6.58 5.83 -4.36
CA LEU A 448 5.49 5.02 -3.84
C LEU A 448 4.11 5.61 -4.21
N GLY A 449 3.24 4.75 -4.72
CA GLY A 449 1.86 5.04 -5.14
C GLY A 449 0.81 4.88 -4.02
N PRO A 450 -0.48 4.92 -4.36
CA PRO A 450 -1.57 4.80 -3.38
C PRO A 450 -1.70 3.40 -2.75
N ASP A 451 -1.23 2.34 -3.43
CA ASP A 451 -1.28 0.96 -2.92
C ASP A 451 0.09 0.50 -2.37
N HIS A 452 0.92 1.45 -1.93
CA HIS A 452 2.26 1.19 -1.41
C HIS A 452 2.26 0.20 -0.22
N PRO A 453 3.34 -0.57 -0.02
CA PRO A 453 3.49 -1.33 1.22
C PRO A 453 3.58 -0.36 2.40
N THR A 454 2.85 -0.64 3.48
CA THR A 454 2.78 0.25 4.64
C THR A 454 4.07 0.26 5.46
N THR A 455 4.93 -0.74 5.28
CA THR A 455 6.30 -0.76 5.81
C THR A 455 7.27 -1.27 4.75
N GLY A 456 8.52 -0.79 4.78
CA GLY A 456 9.55 -1.19 3.83
C GLY A 456 10.96 -1.08 4.40
N GLY A 457 11.93 -1.66 3.71
CA GLY A 457 13.34 -1.70 4.11
C GLY A 457 14.26 -0.84 3.24
N TYR A 458 13.79 -0.26 2.13
CA TYR A 458 14.62 0.67 1.35
C TYR A 458 14.61 2.06 1.98
N PRO A 459 15.77 2.74 2.07
CA PRO A 459 15.82 4.10 2.58
C PRO A 459 15.09 5.08 1.66
N VAL A 460 14.44 6.07 2.26
CA VAL A 460 13.69 7.14 1.58
C VAL A 460 14.55 8.39 1.53
N LEU A 461 14.97 8.79 0.32
CA LEU A 461 15.82 9.96 0.09
C LEU A 461 15.01 11.26 0.07
N ALA A 462 13.82 11.22 -0.52
CA ALA A 462 12.94 12.37 -0.70
C ALA A 462 11.47 11.96 -0.59
N VAL A 463 10.58 12.94 -0.51
CA VAL A 463 9.12 12.72 -0.52
C VAL A 463 8.48 13.70 -1.51
N VAL A 464 7.69 13.19 -2.44
CA VAL A 464 6.92 14.00 -3.40
C VAL A 464 5.82 14.76 -2.67
N ARG A 465 5.76 16.08 -2.86
CA ARG A 465 4.67 16.91 -2.31
C ARG A 465 3.32 16.50 -2.89
N ARG A 466 2.28 16.53 -2.06
CA ARG A 466 0.93 16.10 -2.45
C ARG A 466 0.43 16.75 -3.74
N ALA A 467 0.71 18.03 -3.94
CA ALA A 467 0.33 18.78 -5.14
C ALA A 467 1.02 18.29 -6.44
N SER A 468 2.12 17.53 -6.33
CA SER A 468 2.82 16.98 -7.50
C SER A 468 2.49 15.51 -7.79
N LEU A 469 1.71 14.85 -6.93
CA LEU A 469 1.35 13.43 -7.12
C LEU A 469 0.51 13.22 -8.40
N GLY A 470 -0.42 14.13 -8.68
CA GLY A 470 -1.23 14.07 -9.91
C GLY A 470 -0.37 14.24 -11.17
N ALA A 471 0.55 15.21 -11.16
CA ALA A 471 1.47 15.42 -12.28
C ALA A 471 2.31 14.16 -12.57
N LEU A 472 2.84 13.51 -11.53
CA LEU A 472 3.58 12.26 -11.67
C LEU A 472 2.70 11.13 -12.23
N ALA A 473 1.46 10.99 -11.73
CA ALA A 473 0.55 9.92 -12.13
C ALA A 473 0.07 10.04 -13.59
N ARG A 474 0.09 11.26 -14.16
CA ARG A 474 -0.28 11.51 -15.56
C ARG A 474 0.78 11.06 -16.56
N LEU A 475 2.03 10.88 -16.11
CA LEU A 475 3.15 10.51 -16.98
C LEU A 475 3.04 9.06 -17.47
N ARG A 476 3.17 8.89 -18.78
CA ARG A 476 3.21 7.58 -19.42
C ARG A 476 4.61 6.96 -19.33
N PRO A 477 4.73 5.63 -19.39
CA PRO A 477 6.01 4.99 -19.59
C PRO A 477 6.76 5.57 -20.80
N GLY A 478 8.03 5.95 -20.59
CA GLY A 478 8.87 6.62 -21.58
C GLY A 478 8.87 8.15 -21.47
N GLU A 479 7.92 8.76 -20.78
CA GLU A 479 7.93 10.21 -20.53
C GLU A 479 8.92 10.60 -19.44
N ARG A 480 9.39 11.84 -19.48
CA ARG A 480 10.50 12.33 -18.67
C ARG A 480 10.03 13.26 -17.55
N LEU A 481 10.73 13.21 -16.45
CA LEU A 481 10.54 14.10 -15.31
C LEU A 481 11.87 14.52 -14.69
N ARG A 482 11.81 15.63 -13.95
CA ARG A 482 12.88 16.09 -13.06
C ARG A 482 12.30 16.43 -11.71
N PHE A 483 13.09 16.25 -10.67
CA PHE A 483 12.73 16.68 -9.33
C PHE A 483 13.24 18.09 -9.06
N VAL A 484 12.45 18.87 -8.31
CA VAL A 484 12.86 20.18 -7.78
C VAL A 484 12.56 20.23 -6.29
N ARG A 485 13.41 20.92 -5.54
CA ARG A 485 13.20 21.11 -4.10
C ARG A 485 12.05 22.07 -3.86
N GLY A 486 11.14 21.74 -2.96
CA GLY A 486 10.12 22.65 -2.49
C GLY A 486 10.73 23.86 -1.77
N ALA A 487 10.15 25.02 -1.99
CA ALA A 487 10.52 26.25 -1.28
C ALA A 487 10.09 26.18 0.20
#